data_1bdf78b8eec4defa086190be82827483
#
_entry.id   1bdf78b8eec4defa086190be82827483
#
_cell.length_a   1.000
_cell.length_b   1.000
_cell.length_c   1.000
_cell.angle_alpha   90.00
_cell.angle_beta   90.00
_cell.angle_gamma   90.00
#
_symmetry.space_group_name_H-M   'P 1'
#
loop_
_entity.id
_entity.type
_entity.pdbx_description
1 polymer ?
#
loop_
_entity_poly.entity_id
_entity_poly.type
_entity_poly.pdbx_seq_one_letter_code
_entity_poly.pdbx_strand_id
1 'polypeptide(L)'
;MHVGLTAANAREDFSYVKLAPAADGRGWAPTPACISVNGAKPAACGSILIDTGVRTMYLTVPGSQAAADIRIPERGGASLAEGTKLTISIPAEESPQALYTFVVGDGLNPLTPPRLILVGGPRPPFVNTSLRFLNGFDYLFDADGGFAGFRWTGHAAQNFGKAAPRAPAD
;
A
#
# COMPACT_ATOMS: atom_id res chain seq x y z
N MET A 1 11.55 15.59 -2.43
CA MET A 1 11.43 14.72 -3.62
C MET A 1 12.72 14.83 -4.42
N HIS A 2 13.32 13.70 -4.78
CA HIS A 2 14.46 13.65 -5.68
C HIS A 2 13.97 13.19 -7.06
N VAL A 3 14.47 13.81 -8.12
CA VAL A 3 14.19 13.44 -9.50
C VAL A 3 15.45 12.85 -10.11
N GLY A 4 15.33 11.67 -10.68
CA GLY A 4 16.42 10.86 -11.22
C GLY A 4 17.03 9.90 -10.20
N LEU A 5 17.38 8.71 -10.67
CA LEU A 5 18.04 7.68 -9.88
C LEU A 5 19.56 7.83 -9.99
N THR A 6 20.22 7.79 -8.85
CA THR A 6 21.67 7.75 -8.73
C THR A 6 22.06 6.65 -7.78
N ALA A 7 23.31 6.18 -7.89
CA ALA A 7 23.83 5.23 -6.92
C ALA A 7 23.78 5.74 -5.47
N ALA A 8 23.69 7.05 -5.26
CA ALA A 8 23.59 7.65 -3.94
C ALA A 8 22.18 7.63 -3.34
N ASN A 9 21.13 7.75 -4.16
CA ASN A 9 19.73 7.80 -3.68
C ASN A 9 18.96 6.48 -3.85
N ALA A 10 19.53 5.51 -4.58
CA ALA A 10 18.98 4.17 -4.77
C ALA A 10 19.68 3.11 -3.89
N ARG A 11 20.43 3.55 -2.85
CA ARG A 11 21.26 2.64 -2.03
C ARG A 11 20.49 1.86 -0.98
N GLU A 12 21.00 0.70 -0.76
CA GLU A 12 21.16 -0.28 0.33
C GLU A 12 19.96 -0.67 1.21
N ASP A 13 18.96 0.19 1.45
CA ASP A 13 17.86 -0.14 2.38
C ASP A 13 16.51 -0.28 1.68
N PHE A 14 16.47 -0.18 0.35
CA PHE A 14 15.25 -0.38 -0.41
C PHE A 14 15.00 -1.86 -0.67
N SER A 15 13.79 -2.29 -0.39
CA SER A 15 13.26 -3.56 -0.91
C SER A 15 12.60 -3.29 -2.26
N TYR A 16 12.94 -4.07 -3.27
CA TYR A 16 12.51 -3.83 -4.65
C TYR A 16 11.48 -4.85 -5.12
N VAL A 17 10.49 -4.36 -5.85
CA VAL A 17 9.51 -5.15 -6.59
C VAL A 17 9.74 -4.94 -8.07
N LYS A 18 10.07 -5.99 -8.81
CA LYS A 18 10.13 -5.95 -10.29
C LYS A 18 8.71 -5.88 -10.83
N LEU A 19 8.44 -4.88 -11.66
CA LEU A 19 7.16 -4.70 -12.30
C LEU A 19 7.08 -5.47 -13.61
N ALA A 20 5.92 -5.99 -13.93
CA ALA A 20 5.64 -6.56 -15.24
C ALA A 20 5.51 -5.43 -16.29
N PRO A 21 5.82 -5.67 -17.56
CA PRO A 21 5.47 -4.74 -18.63
C PRO A 21 3.97 -4.48 -18.65
N ALA A 22 3.57 -3.25 -18.97
CA ALA A 22 2.15 -2.93 -19.15
C ALA A 22 1.58 -3.66 -20.37
N ALA A 23 0.30 -4.04 -20.30
CA ALA A 23 -0.37 -4.81 -21.37
C ALA A 23 -0.42 -4.08 -22.72
N ASP A 24 -0.40 -2.75 -22.70
CA ASP A 24 -0.37 -1.90 -23.88
C ASP A 24 1.05 -1.67 -24.44
N GLY A 25 2.07 -2.30 -23.84
CA GLY A 25 3.48 -2.17 -24.21
C GLY A 25 4.10 -0.81 -23.85
N ARG A 26 3.40 0.02 -23.07
CA ARG A 26 3.88 1.35 -22.67
C ARG A 26 4.18 1.42 -21.19
N GLY A 27 5.45 1.23 -20.85
CA GLY A 27 5.92 1.29 -19.46
C GLY A 27 5.59 0.02 -18.66
N TRP A 28 5.16 0.19 -17.43
CA TRP A 28 5.06 -0.88 -16.42
C TRP A 28 3.64 -1.01 -15.88
N ALA A 29 3.27 -2.24 -15.57
CA ALA A 29 2.02 -2.52 -14.88
C ALA A 29 2.03 -1.91 -13.46
N PRO A 30 0.86 -1.59 -12.89
CA PRO A 30 0.77 -1.13 -11.51
C PRO A 30 1.44 -2.10 -10.54
N THR A 31 2.04 -1.57 -9.49
CA THR A 31 2.66 -2.38 -8.43
C THR A 31 1.62 -3.33 -7.83
N PRO A 32 1.88 -4.64 -7.78
CA PRO A 32 0.96 -5.59 -7.15
C PRO A 32 0.91 -5.39 -5.63
N ALA A 33 -0.24 -5.69 -5.04
CA ALA A 33 -0.44 -5.68 -3.60
C ALA A 33 -1.59 -6.57 -3.18
N CYS A 34 -1.54 -7.10 -1.97
CA CYS A 34 -2.63 -7.87 -1.36
C CYS A 34 -3.15 -7.13 -0.13
N ILE A 35 -4.47 -7.07 0.01
CA ILE A 35 -5.19 -6.30 1.03
C ILE A 35 -5.91 -7.27 1.95
N SER A 36 -5.71 -7.15 3.26
CA SER A 36 -6.41 -7.93 4.29
C SER A 36 -7.12 -6.97 5.25
N VAL A 37 -8.40 -7.19 5.44
CA VAL A 37 -9.26 -6.48 6.41
C VAL A 37 -9.42 -7.38 7.63
N ASN A 38 -9.06 -6.88 8.83
CA ASN A 38 -9.12 -7.61 10.10
C ASN A 38 -8.44 -9.01 10.07
N GLY A 39 -7.39 -9.15 9.24
CA GLY A 39 -6.69 -10.42 9.09
C GLY A 39 -7.39 -11.46 8.23
N ALA A 40 -8.41 -11.06 7.45
CA ALA A 40 -9.12 -11.98 6.54
C ALA A 40 -8.14 -12.67 5.59
N LYS A 41 -8.35 -13.98 5.40
CA LYS A 41 -7.56 -14.83 4.51
C LYS A 41 -8.46 -15.61 3.55
N PRO A 42 -8.01 -15.82 2.29
CA PRO A 42 -6.83 -15.22 1.69
C PRO A 42 -6.98 -13.70 1.55
N ALA A 43 -5.88 -12.96 1.54
CA ALA A 43 -5.90 -11.53 1.24
C ALA A 43 -6.40 -11.28 -0.19
N ALA A 44 -7.05 -10.14 -0.41
CA ALA A 44 -7.51 -9.74 -1.74
C ALA A 44 -6.36 -9.11 -2.52
N CYS A 45 -5.87 -9.80 -3.54
CA CYS A 45 -4.72 -9.34 -4.32
C CYS A 45 -5.14 -8.59 -5.59
N GLY A 46 -4.45 -7.50 -5.85
CA GLY A 46 -4.64 -6.61 -6.99
C GLY A 46 -3.49 -5.63 -7.11
N SER A 47 -3.73 -4.32 -7.04
CA SER A 47 -2.70 -3.31 -7.24
C SER A 47 -2.74 -2.17 -6.23
N ILE A 48 -1.60 -1.47 -6.13
CA ILE A 48 -1.40 -0.31 -5.27
C ILE A 48 -0.93 0.89 -6.09
N LEU A 49 -1.42 2.07 -5.73
CA LEU A 49 -0.94 3.36 -6.19
C LEU A 49 -0.42 4.15 -4.98
N ILE A 50 0.84 4.54 -5.02
CA ILE A 50 1.42 5.47 -4.07
C ILE A 50 1.11 6.88 -4.56
N ASP A 51 0.05 7.48 -4.00
CA ASP A 51 -0.46 8.77 -4.47
C ASP A 51 -0.05 9.89 -3.50
N THR A 52 0.78 10.78 -3.97
CA THR A 52 1.29 11.93 -3.20
C THR A 52 0.40 13.16 -3.30
N GLY A 53 -0.61 13.13 -4.15
CA GLY A 53 -1.49 14.27 -4.45
C GLY A 53 -2.76 14.32 -3.60
N VAL A 54 -3.10 13.26 -2.88
CA VAL A 54 -4.35 13.17 -2.12
C VAL A 54 -4.14 12.77 -0.65
N ARG A 55 -5.06 13.23 0.20
CA ARG A 55 -5.09 12.86 1.63
C ARG A 55 -6.06 11.73 1.93
N THR A 56 -6.97 11.44 1.01
CA THR A 56 -7.98 10.39 1.14
C THR A 56 -7.44 9.11 0.54
N MET A 57 -7.54 8.02 1.30
CA MET A 57 -7.30 6.67 0.76
C MET A 57 -8.56 6.22 0.01
N TYR A 58 -8.36 5.60 -1.16
CA TYR A 58 -9.41 4.91 -1.90
C TYR A 58 -9.10 3.42 -1.93
N LEU A 59 -10.09 2.61 -1.58
CA LEU A 59 -9.92 1.18 -1.40
C LEU A 59 -11.01 0.42 -2.14
N THR A 60 -10.62 -0.57 -2.92
CA THR A 60 -11.53 -1.59 -3.49
C THR A 60 -11.15 -2.95 -2.90
N VAL A 61 -12.06 -3.56 -2.16
CA VAL A 61 -11.93 -4.92 -1.63
C VAL A 61 -13.20 -5.71 -1.92
N PRO A 62 -13.13 -7.05 -2.06
CA PRO A 62 -14.32 -7.89 -2.18
C PRO A 62 -15.25 -7.69 -0.99
N GLY A 63 -16.55 -7.63 -1.24
CA GLY A 63 -17.57 -7.49 -0.18
C GLY A 63 -17.48 -8.58 0.88
N SER A 64 -17.04 -9.79 0.52
CA SER A 64 -16.81 -10.89 1.45
C SER A 64 -15.74 -10.60 2.51
N GLN A 65 -14.81 -9.71 2.25
CA GLN A 65 -13.76 -9.33 3.23
C GLN A 65 -14.15 -8.12 4.08
N ALA A 66 -15.03 -7.26 3.60
CA ALA A 66 -15.32 -5.99 4.25
C ALA A 66 -16.76 -5.85 4.76
N ALA A 67 -17.66 -6.80 4.45
CA ALA A 67 -19.10 -6.67 4.68
C ALA A 67 -19.49 -6.35 6.14
N ALA A 68 -18.78 -6.91 7.11
CA ALA A 68 -19.05 -6.68 8.53
C ALA A 68 -18.52 -5.33 9.03
N ASP A 69 -17.58 -4.71 8.29
CA ASP A 69 -16.84 -3.53 8.72
C ASP A 69 -17.18 -2.30 7.86
N ILE A 70 -18.20 -2.39 7.00
CA ILE A 70 -18.61 -1.28 6.15
C ILE A 70 -19.48 -0.32 6.95
N ARG A 71 -19.07 0.96 6.98
CA ARG A 71 -19.87 2.07 7.45
C ARG A 71 -20.34 2.90 6.25
N ILE A 72 -21.63 3.15 6.17
CA ILE A 72 -22.22 4.05 5.18
C ILE A 72 -22.65 5.34 5.90
N PRO A 73 -21.86 6.42 5.86
CA PRO A 73 -22.22 7.68 6.49
C PRO A 73 -23.33 8.38 5.69
N GLU A 74 -24.08 9.27 6.33
CA GLU A 74 -25.12 10.08 5.68
C GLU A 74 -24.58 10.96 4.54
N ARG A 75 -23.33 11.37 4.64
CA ARG A 75 -22.59 12.14 3.62
C ARG A 75 -21.22 11.56 3.38
N GLY A 76 -20.83 11.45 2.12
CA GLY A 76 -19.56 10.86 1.70
C GLY A 76 -19.74 9.43 1.20
N GLY A 77 -18.69 8.82 0.72
CA GLY A 77 -18.72 7.42 0.27
C GLY A 77 -18.69 6.43 1.44
N ALA A 78 -19.04 5.17 1.17
CA ALA A 78 -18.86 4.10 2.14
C ALA A 78 -17.39 4.04 2.62
N SER A 79 -17.20 3.65 3.86
CA SER A 79 -15.87 3.54 4.50
C SER A 79 -15.80 2.26 5.32
N LEU A 80 -14.62 1.89 5.78
CA LEU A 80 -14.47 0.90 6.84
C LEU A 80 -14.78 1.57 8.20
N ALA A 81 -15.33 0.79 9.12
CA ALA A 81 -15.61 1.24 10.47
C ALA A 81 -14.31 1.60 11.23
N GLU A 82 -14.40 2.51 12.18
CA GLU A 82 -13.31 2.78 13.12
C GLU A 82 -12.96 1.52 13.90
N GLY A 83 -11.67 1.32 14.17
CA GLY A 83 -11.16 0.12 14.79
C GLY A 83 -10.82 -1.02 13.81
N THR A 84 -11.26 -0.93 12.55
CA THR A 84 -10.89 -1.92 11.52
C THR A 84 -9.40 -1.88 11.23
N LYS A 85 -8.73 -3.04 11.35
CA LYS A 85 -7.31 -3.18 10.98
C LYS A 85 -7.18 -3.45 9.49
N LEU A 86 -6.43 -2.61 8.80
CA LEU A 86 -6.08 -2.81 7.40
C LEU A 86 -4.61 -3.17 7.27
N THR A 87 -4.32 -4.22 6.52
CA THR A 87 -2.95 -4.64 6.19
C THR A 87 -2.82 -4.76 4.69
N ILE A 88 -1.81 -4.08 4.14
CA ILE A 88 -1.48 -4.08 2.72
C ILE A 88 -0.08 -4.64 2.57
N SER A 89 0.04 -5.79 1.93
CA SER A 89 1.30 -6.50 1.67
C SER A 89 1.73 -6.24 0.23
N ILE A 90 2.95 -5.80 0.01
CA ILE A 90 3.52 -5.45 -1.30
C ILE A 90 4.74 -6.33 -1.55
N PRO A 91 4.83 -7.11 -2.64
CA PRO A 91 3.82 -7.30 -3.70
C PRO A 91 2.75 -8.33 -3.34
N ALA A 92 2.99 -9.20 -2.36
CA ALA A 92 2.13 -10.35 -2.03
C ALA A 92 2.11 -10.62 -0.52
N GLU A 93 1.11 -11.40 -0.05
CA GLU A 93 0.95 -11.73 1.36
C GLU A 93 2.07 -12.62 1.89
N GLU A 94 2.50 -13.60 1.08
CA GLU A 94 3.46 -14.64 1.50
C GLU A 94 4.90 -14.12 1.57
N SER A 95 5.22 -13.09 0.81
CA SER A 95 6.59 -12.59 0.67
C SER A 95 6.61 -11.06 0.48
N PRO A 96 6.14 -10.29 1.47
CA PRO A 96 6.05 -8.85 1.36
C PRO A 96 7.43 -8.19 1.40
N GLN A 97 7.68 -7.27 0.45
CA GLN A 97 8.82 -6.36 0.45
C GLN A 97 8.52 -5.10 1.28
N ALA A 98 7.24 -4.75 1.40
CA ALA A 98 6.75 -3.73 2.31
C ALA A 98 5.42 -4.15 2.92
N LEU A 99 5.21 -3.80 4.19
CA LEU A 99 3.97 -4.07 4.92
C LEU A 99 3.42 -2.76 5.48
N TYR A 100 2.32 -2.30 4.92
CA TYR A 100 1.62 -1.09 5.35
C TYR A 100 0.39 -1.47 6.16
N THR A 101 0.44 -1.21 7.46
CA THR A 101 -0.64 -1.59 8.38
C THR A 101 -1.06 -0.40 9.24
N PHE A 102 -2.35 -0.23 9.43
CA PHE A 102 -2.93 0.75 10.34
C PHE A 102 -4.33 0.33 10.82
N VAL A 103 -4.85 1.04 11.82
CA VAL A 103 -6.22 0.90 12.30
C VAL A 103 -7.01 2.14 11.85
N VAL A 104 -8.17 1.93 11.24
CA VAL A 104 -9.07 3.01 10.79
C VAL A 104 -9.50 3.85 11.99
N GLY A 105 -9.37 5.16 11.89
CA GLY A 105 -9.72 6.09 12.97
C GLY A 105 -8.60 6.32 13.99
N ASP A 106 -7.49 5.60 13.94
CA ASP A 106 -6.34 5.86 14.81
C ASP A 106 -5.61 7.15 14.39
N GLY A 107 -6.04 8.25 14.97
CA GLY A 107 -5.46 9.58 14.69
C GLY A 107 -4.05 9.79 15.23
N LEU A 108 -3.54 8.90 16.08
CA LEU A 108 -2.19 8.98 16.64
C LEU A 108 -1.15 8.30 15.72
N ASN A 109 -1.58 7.36 14.90
CA ASN A 109 -0.70 6.71 13.94
C ASN A 109 -0.56 7.57 12.67
N PRO A 110 0.64 8.10 12.37
CA PRO A 110 0.86 8.96 11.20
C PRO A 110 0.60 8.25 9.86
N LEU A 111 0.58 6.92 9.85
CA LEU A 111 0.24 6.10 8.69
C LEU A 111 -1.26 6.06 8.40
N THR A 112 -2.10 6.31 9.42
CA THR A 112 -3.55 6.25 9.24
C THR A 112 -4.04 7.41 8.37
N PRO A 113 -4.70 7.14 7.22
CA PRO A 113 -5.29 8.19 6.43
C PRO A 113 -6.45 8.85 7.20
N PRO A 114 -6.59 10.19 7.14
CA PRO A 114 -7.67 10.89 7.84
C PRO A 114 -9.06 10.54 7.28
N ARG A 115 -9.09 10.00 6.08
CA ARG A 115 -10.31 9.55 5.41
C ARG A 115 -10.00 8.34 4.52
N LEU A 116 -10.87 7.35 4.58
CA LEU A 116 -10.88 6.18 3.70
C LEU A 116 -12.23 6.10 3.01
N ILE A 117 -12.24 5.88 1.71
CA ILE A 117 -13.44 5.69 0.90
C ILE A 117 -13.36 4.33 0.21
N LEU A 118 -14.40 3.53 0.40
CA LEU A 118 -14.59 2.29 -0.36
C LEU A 118 -15.15 2.63 -1.74
N VAL A 119 -14.45 2.16 -2.76
CA VAL A 119 -14.89 2.30 -4.15
C VAL A 119 -15.59 1.00 -4.55
N GLY A 120 -16.91 1.08 -4.70
CA GLY A 120 -17.75 -0.07 -5.09
C GLY A 120 -17.65 -0.43 -6.57
N GLY A 121 -18.35 -1.53 -6.92
CA GLY A 121 -18.46 -2.04 -8.28
C GLY A 121 -17.57 -3.24 -8.56
N PRO A 122 -17.72 -3.89 -9.73
CA PRO A 122 -16.99 -5.09 -10.12
C PRO A 122 -15.57 -4.73 -10.58
N ARG A 123 -14.73 -4.36 -9.62
CA ARG A 123 -13.33 -3.94 -9.87
C ARG A 123 -12.37 -4.88 -9.16
N PRO A 124 -11.17 -5.09 -9.73
CA PRO A 124 -10.10 -5.79 -9.03
C PRO A 124 -9.76 -5.07 -7.71
N PRO A 125 -9.24 -5.77 -6.70
CA PRO A 125 -8.72 -5.16 -5.51
C PRO A 125 -7.70 -4.08 -5.84
N PHE A 126 -7.84 -2.92 -5.18
CA PHE A 126 -7.02 -1.75 -5.47
C PHE A 126 -6.91 -0.88 -4.23
N VAL A 127 -5.75 -0.29 -4.02
CA VAL A 127 -5.56 0.73 -3.01
C VAL A 127 -4.79 1.94 -3.57
N ASN A 128 -5.38 3.13 -3.44
CA ASN A 128 -4.67 4.39 -3.50
C ASN A 128 -4.33 4.77 -2.05
N THR A 129 -3.04 4.77 -1.72
CA THR A 129 -2.57 4.89 -0.33
C THR A 129 -2.76 6.26 0.28
N SER A 130 -3.03 7.27 -0.53
CA SER A 130 -2.82 8.66 -0.16
C SER A 130 -1.36 9.01 0.19
N LEU A 131 -1.09 10.27 0.49
CA LEU A 131 0.23 10.73 0.92
C LEU A 131 0.68 10.16 2.28
N ARG A 132 -0.24 9.54 3.06
CA ARG A 132 0.07 9.00 4.40
C ARG A 132 1.05 7.84 4.38
N PHE A 133 1.12 7.11 3.28
CA PHE A 133 2.13 6.08 3.07
C PHE A 133 3.55 6.61 3.30
N LEU A 134 3.82 7.82 2.79
CA LEU A 134 5.15 8.46 2.88
C LEU A 134 5.53 8.93 4.29
N ASN A 135 4.63 8.85 5.26
CA ASN A 135 4.99 9.10 6.66
C ASN A 135 5.79 7.93 7.29
N GLY A 136 5.79 6.77 6.66
CA GLY A 136 6.55 5.61 7.14
C GLY A 136 7.45 4.98 6.09
N PHE A 137 7.31 5.37 4.83
CA PHE A 137 8.07 4.78 3.74
C PHE A 137 8.64 5.84 2.81
N ASP A 138 9.89 5.67 2.43
CA ASP A 138 10.38 6.24 1.19
C ASP A 138 9.94 5.35 0.03
N TYR A 139 9.56 5.98 -1.06
CA TYR A 139 9.15 5.32 -2.29
C TYR A 139 10.05 5.74 -3.44
N LEU A 140 10.46 4.76 -4.22
CA LEU A 140 11.29 4.91 -5.41
C LEU A 140 10.58 4.26 -6.59
N PHE A 141 10.58 4.93 -7.73
CA PHE A 141 10.10 4.36 -8.98
C PHE A 141 11.20 4.48 -10.04
N ASP A 142 11.66 3.34 -10.52
CA ASP A 142 12.61 3.23 -11.62
C ASP A 142 11.84 2.95 -12.91
N ALA A 143 11.64 4.00 -13.70
CA ALA A 143 10.90 3.91 -14.96
C ALA A 143 11.67 3.17 -16.05
N ASP A 144 13.01 3.19 -16.02
CA ASP A 144 13.84 2.54 -17.02
C ASP A 144 13.96 1.04 -16.71
N GLY A 145 14.29 0.70 -15.49
CA GLY A 145 14.45 -0.68 -15.05
C GLY A 145 13.14 -1.38 -14.67
N GLY A 146 12.05 -0.67 -14.47
CA GLY A 146 10.76 -1.23 -14.06
C GLY A 146 10.78 -1.79 -12.64
N PHE A 147 11.23 -0.98 -11.69
CA PHE A 147 11.20 -1.35 -10.29
C PHE A 147 10.43 -0.32 -9.45
N ALA A 148 9.68 -0.83 -8.49
CA ALA A 148 9.18 -0.07 -7.37
C ALA A 148 10.00 -0.40 -6.13
N GLY A 149 10.57 0.60 -5.47
CA GLY A 149 11.38 0.44 -4.27
C GLY A 149 10.68 1.01 -3.04
N PHE A 150 10.82 0.32 -1.92
CA PHE A 150 10.22 0.67 -0.64
C PHE A 150 11.27 0.63 0.46
N ARG A 151 11.37 1.69 1.26
CA ARG A 151 12.25 1.74 2.41
C ARG A 151 11.47 2.22 3.63
N TRP A 152 11.49 1.44 4.69
CA TRP A 152 10.92 1.85 5.97
C TRP A 152 11.76 2.93 6.63
N THR A 153 11.16 4.07 6.97
CA THR A 153 11.88 5.23 7.55
C THR A 153 11.95 5.21 9.07
N GLY A 154 11.21 4.32 9.73
CA GLY A 154 11.17 4.22 11.19
C GLY A 154 10.40 5.33 11.90
N HIS A 155 9.83 6.29 11.18
CA HIS A 155 9.13 7.44 11.78
C HIS A 155 7.71 7.13 12.27
N ALA A 156 7.12 6.02 11.83
CA ALA A 156 5.84 5.56 12.34
C ALA A 156 6.04 4.61 13.52
N ALA A 157 5.24 4.78 14.57
CA ALA A 157 5.37 4.10 15.86
C ALA A 157 5.63 2.58 15.76
N GLN A 158 6.47 2.09 16.68
CA GLN A 158 7.22 0.84 16.74
C GLN A 158 6.42 -0.46 16.89
N ASN A 159 5.18 -0.56 16.46
CA ASN A 159 4.36 -1.75 16.72
C ASN A 159 4.13 -2.65 15.49
N PHE A 160 4.90 -2.50 14.42
CA PHE A 160 4.76 -3.33 13.25
C PHE A 160 5.98 -4.23 13.09
N GLY A 161 5.72 -5.54 13.13
CA GLY A 161 6.75 -6.56 13.01
C GLY A 161 7.68 -6.28 11.82
N LYS A 162 8.95 -6.11 12.13
CA LYS A 162 10.02 -5.92 11.17
C LYS A 162 10.09 -7.16 10.28
N ALA A 163 9.59 -7.08 9.05
CA ALA A 163 9.99 -8.04 8.05
C ALA A 163 11.48 -7.82 7.80
N ALA A 164 12.30 -8.79 8.18
CA ALA A 164 13.74 -8.69 7.95
C ALA A 164 14.03 -8.59 6.45
N PRO A 165 14.90 -7.69 6.00
CA PRO A 165 15.33 -7.64 4.61
C PRO A 165 16.02 -8.95 4.27
N ARG A 166 15.49 -9.66 3.28
CA ARG A 166 16.18 -10.82 2.71
C ARG A 166 17.21 -10.28 1.74
N ALA A 167 18.47 -10.55 2.00
CA ALA A 167 19.56 -10.25 1.08
C ALA A 167 19.28 -10.90 -0.28
N PRO A 168 19.62 -10.23 -1.40
CA PRO A 168 19.58 -10.86 -2.71
C PRO A 168 20.47 -12.12 -2.67
N ALA A 169 19.96 -13.22 -3.19
CA ALA A 169 20.78 -14.39 -3.46
C ALA A 169 21.70 -14.06 -4.64
N ASP A 170 23.00 -14.32 -4.47
CA ASP A 170 24.03 -14.22 -5.50
C ASP A 170 23.74 -15.12 -6.72
#